data_09856b0abe14df561927b7a8e8703d6c
#
_entry.id   09856b0abe14df561927b7a8e8703d6c
#
_cell.length_a   1.000
_cell.length_b   1.000
_cell.length_c   1.000
_cell.angle_alpha   90.00
_cell.angle_beta   90.00
_cell.angle_gamma   90.00
#
_symmetry.space_group_name_H-M   'P 1'
#
loop_
_entity.id
_entity.type
_entity.pdbx_description
1 polymer ?
#
loop_
_entity_poly.entity_id
_entity_poly.type
_entity_poly.pdbx_seq_one_letter_code
_entity_poly.pdbx_strand_id
1 'polypeptide(L)'
;KYFYADQYSNDANWQAHYLTTAEEIWTQTKGKITHFVAGLGTTGTFVGTGRRLKELGNVQLISLQPDHPFHPLEGWKHLATAHRPGIYDDTIADTTLIIDSSGVFDIIRSISIHERLFISPSGAANLLGALEVASQIKEGDIVTTLADTLDRYQEVRKEIFGI
;
A
#
# COMPACT_ATOMS: atom_id res chain seq x y z
N LYS A 1 4.73 -34.23 -2.75
CA LYS A 1 3.44 -33.57 -3.03
C LYS A 1 3.46 -32.24 -2.27
N TYR A 2 3.29 -31.12 -2.98
CA TYR A 2 3.31 -29.78 -2.39
C TYR A 2 1.89 -29.20 -2.40
N PHE A 3 1.57 -28.35 -1.42
CA PHE A 3 0.38 -27.53 -1.41
C PHE A 3 0.76 -26.13 -1.93
N TYR A 4 0.06 -25.65 -2.95
CA TYR A 4 0.21 -24.31 -3.48
C TYR A 4 -0.94 -23.45 -2.97
N ALA A 5 -0.65 -22.46 -2.12
CA ALA A 5 -1.67 -21.63 -1.46
C ALA A 5 -2.32 -20.61 -2.39
N ASP A 6 -1.67 -20.29 -3.53
CA ASP A 6 -2.15 -19.35 -4.56
C ASP A 6 -2.67 -18.02 -4.00
N GLN A 7 -1.74 -17.21 -3.51
CA GLN A 7 -2.10 -15.90 -2.92
C GLN A 7 -2.79 -14.93 -3.89
N TYR A 8 -2.79 -15.22 -5.18
CA TYR A 8 -3.43 -14.38 -6.19
C TYR A 8 -4.90 -14.70 -6.44
N SER A 9 -5.34 -15.90 -6.07
CA SER A 9 -6.69 -16.38 -6.34
C SER A 9 -7.40 -16.91 -5.09
N ASN A 10 -6.67 -17.08 -3.98
CA ASN A 10 -7.20 -17.61 -2.73
C ASN A 10 -7.86 -16.49 -1.90
N ASP A 11 -9.14 -16.59 -1.67
CA ASP A 11 -9.92 -15.63 -0.88
C ASP A 11 -9.40 -15.46 0.55
N ALA A 12 -8.73 -16.44 1.14
CA ALA A 12 -8.12 -16.31 2.45
C ALA A 12 -7.14 -15.12 2.54
N ASN A 13 -6.56 -14.70 1.43
CA ASN A 13 -5.68 -13.54 1.36
C ASN A 13 -6.44 -12.25 1.73
N TRP A 14 -7.50 -11.90 1.01
CA TRP A 14 -8.25 -10.69 1.34
C TRP A 14 -9.06 -10.82 2.63
N GLN A 15 -9.55 -12.03 2.96
CA GLN A 15 -10.29 -12.28 4.19
C GLN A 15 -9.46 -12.03 5.45
N ALA A 16 -8.16 -12.36 5.43
CA ALA A 16 -7.26 -12.05 6.54
C ALA A 16 -7.25 -10.54 6.83
N HIS A 17 -7.08 -9.71 5.81
CA HIS A 17 -7.08 -8.25 5.96
C HIS A 17 -8.45 -7.67 6.34
N TYR A 18 -9.52 -8.28 5.85
CA TYR A 18 -10.88 -7.93 6.23
C TYR A 18 -11.15 -8.15 7.72
N LEU A 19 -10.70 -9.31 8.25
CA LEU A 19 -10.95 -9.74 9.63
C LEU A 19 -9.98 -9.12 10.64
N THR A 20 -8.78 -8.67 10.22
CA THR A 20 -7.74 -8.19 11.14
C THR A 20 -7.31 -6.76 10.83
N THR A 21 -6.64 -6.51 9.71
CA THR A 21 -6.05 -5.20 9.38
C THR A 21 -7.06 -4.06 9.41
N ALA A 22 -8.25 -4.27 8.86
CA ALA A 22 -9.29 -3.25 8.85
C ALA A 22 -9.81 -2.95 10.27
N GLU A 23 -10.00 -3.97 11.09
CA GLU A 23 -10.46 -3.82 12.49
C GLU A 23 -9.41 -3.11 13.35
N GLU A 24 -8.13 -3.41 13.14
CA GLU A 24 -7.02 -2.74 13.82
C GLU A 24 -6.98 -1.26 13.43
N ILE A 25 -7.04 -0.94 12.14
CA ILE A 25 -7.09 0.43 11.64
C ILE A 25 -8.29 1.18 12.24
N TRP A 26 -9.48 0.60 12.16
CA TRP A 26 -10.69 1.22 12.69
C TRP A 26 -10.59 1.52 14.17
N THR A 27 -10.11 0.55 14.94
CA THR A 27 -9.95 0.68 16.40
C THR A 27 -8.90 1.73 16.76
N GLN A 28 -7.71 1.69 16.11
CA GLN A 28 -6.61 2.61 16.41
C GLN A 28 -6.95 4.05 16.03
N THR A 29 -7.69 4.26 14.95
CA THR A 29 -8.19 5.59 14.56
C THR A 29 -9.45 6.01 15.31
N LYS A 30 -10.00 5.13 16.15
CA LYS A 30 -11.28 5.36 16.86
C LYS A 30 -12.43 5.68 15.89
N GLY A 31 -12.43 5.04 14.73
CA GLY A 31 -13.39 5.24 13.66
C GLY A 31 -13.29 6.60 12.95
N LYS A 32 -12.18 7.33 13.11
CA LYS A 32 -11.98 8.65 12.49
C LYS A 32 -11.31 8.61 11.12
N ILE A 33 -10.83 7.45 10.70
CA ILE A 33 -10.23 7.28 9.38
C ILE A 33 -11.18 7.80 8.29
N THR A 34 -10.65 8.66 7.42
CA THR A 34 -11.37 9.20 6.26
C THR A 34 -10.87 8.66 4.94
N HIS A 35 -9.58 8.32 4.86
CA HIS A 35 -8.94 7.85 3.63
C HIS A 35 -8.02 6.65 3.92
N PHE A 36 -8.17 5.60 3.15
CA PHE A 36 -7.26 4.46 3.14
C PHE A 36 -6.51 4.41 1.81
N VAL A 37 -5.19 4.46 1.86
CA VAL A 37 -4.31 4.56 0.70
C VAL A 37 -3.37 3.36 0.67
N ALA A 38 -3.39 2.53 -0.38
CA ALA A 38 -2.47 1.40 -0.49
C ALA A 38 -2.16 0.98 -1.93
N GLY A 39 -0.92 0.54 -2.14
CA GLY A 39 -0.45 -0.04 -3.39
C GLY A 39 -0.98 -1.44 -3.66
N LEU A 40 -1.04 -1.80 -4.91
CA LEU A 40 -1.61 -3.06 -5.38
C LEU A 40 -0.54 -4.07 -5.78
N GLY A 41 -0.40 -5.15 -5.02
CA GLY A 41 0.37 -6.35 -5.36
C GLY A 41 -0.56 -7.52 -5.68
N THR A 42 -0.77 -8.43 -4.71
CA THR A 42 -1.85 -9.44 -4.79
C THR A 42 -3.24 -8.82 -4.71
N THR A 43 -3.32 -7.59 -4.28
CA THR A 43 -4.51 -6.78 -4.00
C THR A 43 -5.24 -7.13 -2.69
N GLY A 44 -4.86 -8.20 -2.02
CA GLY A 44 -5.54 -8.69 -0.81
C GLY A 44 -5.65 -7.66 0.31
N THR A 45 -4.56 -6.93 0.59
CA THR A 45 -4.56 -5.85 1.60
C THR A 45 -5.57 -4.77 1.26
N PHE A 46 -5.54 -4.27 0.01
CA PHE A 46 -6.46 -3.20 -0.41
C PHE A 46 -7.91 -3.66 -0.44
N VAL A 47 -8.17 -4.83 -1.05
CA VAL A 47 -9.53 -5.38 -1.20
C VAL A 47 -10.12 -5.73 0.17
N GLY A 48 -9.39 -6.47 0.99
CA GLY A 48 -9.89 -6.92 2.30
C GLY A 48 -10.11 -5.76 3.25
N THR A 49 -9.10 -4.92 3.44
CA THR A 49 -9.20 -3.73 4.30
C THR A 49 -10.28 -2.78 3.80
N GLY A 50 -10.28 -2.51 2.49
CA GLY A 50 -11.22 -1.57 1.88
C GLY A 50 -12.67 -2.00 2.02
N ARG A 51 -12.99 -3.27 1.75
CA ARG A 51 -14.35 -3.81 1.94
C ARG A 51 -14.85 -3.58 3.36
N ARG A 52 -14.03 -3.94 4.35
CA ARG A 52 -14.43 -3.80 5.74
C ARG A 52 -14.55 -2.34 6.17
N LEU A 53 -13.62 -1.48 5.79
CA LEU A 53 -13.69 -0.06 6.12
C LEU A 53 -14.93 0.63 5.51
N LYS A 54 -15.35 0.25 4.30
CA LYS A 54 -16.59 0.73 3.68
C LYS A 54 -17.85 0.31 4.46
N GLU A 55 -17.84 -0.87 5.09
CA GLU A 55 -18.96 -1.32 5.93
C GLU A 55 -18.98 -0.58 7.28
N LEU A 56 -17.81 -0.25 7.83
CA LEU A 56 -17.68 0.41 9.12
C LEU A 56 -17.96 1.92 9.06
N GLY A 57 -17.67 2.56 7.92
CA GLY A 57 -17.84 4.00 7.78
C GLY A 57 -17.67 4.53 6.35
N ASN A 58 -17.80 5.84 6.22
CA ASN A 58 -17.63 6.51 4.92
C ASN A 58 -16.14 6.79 4.65
N VAL A 59 -15.35 5.75 4.34
CA VAL A 59 -13.93 5.83 4.07
C VAL A 59 -13.67 5.87 2.57
N GLN A 60 -12.90 6.85 2.10
CA GLN A 60 -12.44 6.91 0.73
C GLN A 60 -11.29 5.92 0.52
N LEU A 61 -11.37 5.09 -0.50
CA LEU A 61 -10.38 4.07 -0.84
C LEU A 61 -9.55 4.51 -2.04
N ILE A 62 -8.28 4.73 -1.83
CA ILE A 62 -7.35 5.18 -2.87
C ILE A 62 -6.35 4.06 -3.16
N SER A 63 -6.46 3.46 -4.33
CA SER A 63 -5.50 2.48 -4.81
C SER A 63 -4.32 3.18 -5.49
N LEU A 64 -3.12 2.61 -5.33
CA LEU A 64 -1.91 3.13 -5.96
C LEU A 64 -1.35 2.13 -6.97
N GLN A 65 -0.92 2.64 -8.10
CA GLN A 65 -0.26 1.89 -9.16
C GLN A 65 1.12 2.49 -9.43
N PRO A 66 2.13 1.72 -9.83
CA PRO A 66 3.39 2.27 -10.31
C PRO A 66 3.21 2.91 -11.69
N ASP A 67 4.07 3.87 -12.01
CA ASP A 67 4.09 4.60 -13.28
C ASP A 67 4.50 3.73 -14.49
N HIS A 68 5.27 2.67 -14.26
CA HIS A 68 5.70 1.76 -15.34
C HIS A 68 5.99 0.33 -14.85
N PRO A 69 6.05 -0.69 -15.77
CA PRO A 69 6.18 -2.09 -15.37
C PRO A 69 7.56 -2.47 -14.78
N PHE A 70 8.62 -1.67 -15.01
CA PHE A 70 9.98 -1.91 -14.50
C PHE A 70 10.31 -1.05 -13.28
N HIS A 71 9.32 -0.81 -12.42
CA HIS A 71 9.46 -0.04 -11.19
C HIS A 71 10.23 -0.81 -10.10
N PRO A 72 10.92 -0.10 -9.16
CA PRO A 72 11.66 -0.73 -8.05
C PRO A 72 10.78 -1.09 -6.85
N LEU A 73 9.46 -0.98 -6.96
CA LEU A 73 8.51 -1.19 -5.86
C LEU A 73 8.21 -2.67 -5.70
N GLU A 74 9.10 -3.38 -5.01
CA GLU A 74 8.94 -4.81 -4.82
C GLU A 74 7.62 -5.14 -4.11
N GLY A 75 6.93 -6.16 -4.61
CA GLY A 75 5.60 -6.54 -4.15
C GLY A 75 4.44 -5.85 -4.87
N TRP A 76 4.63 -4.68 -5.49
CA TRP A 76 3.61 -4.05 -6.32
C TRP A 76 3.51 -4.68 -7.72
N LYS A 77 2.38 -4.45 -8.36
CA LYS A 77 2.14 -4.87 -9.76
C LYS A 77 1.68 -3.68 -10.60
N HIS A 78 2.25 -3.56 -11.77
CA HIS A 78 1.71 -2.69 -12.81
C HIS A 78 0.57 -3.44 -13.51
N LEU A 79 -0.67 -3.28 -13.01
CA LEU A 79 -1.82 -4.12 -13.40
C LEU A 79 -2.19 -4.01 -14.87
N ALA A 80 -1.79 -2.95 -15.58
CA ALA A 80 -2.00 -2.82 -17.01
C ALA A 80 -1.20 -3.84 -17.84
N THR A 81 -0.07 -4.35 -17.31
CA THR A 81 0.81 -5.30 -18.02
C THR A 81 1.02 -6.62 -17.28
N ALA A 82 0.77 -6.66 -15.98
CA ALA A 82 0.90 -7.86 -15.17
C ALA A 82 -0.36 -8.73 -15.24
N HIS A 83 -0.19 -10.02 -14.91
CA HIS A 83 -1.36 -10.89 -14.71
C HIS A 83 -2.21 -10.34 -13.57
N ARG A 84 -3.49 -10.07 -13.87
CA ARG A 84 -4.46 -9.53 -12.91
C ARG A 84 -4.79 -10.60 -11.85
N PRO A 85 -4.64 -10.30 -10.55
CA PRO A 85 -5.03 -11.24 -9.50
C PRO A 85 -6.53 -11.58 -9.54
N GLY A 86 -6.88 -12.85 -9.31
CA GLY A 86 -8.27 -13.31 -9.32
C GLY A 86 -9.12 -12.71 -8.18
N ILE A 87 -8.46 -12.33 -7.07
CA ILE A 87 -9.12 -11.68 -5.93
C ILE A 87 -9.26 -10.15 -6.09
N TYR A 88 -8.75 -9.57 -7.19
CA TYR A 88 -8.83 -8.13 -7.43
C TYR A 88 -10.24 -7.69 -7.81
N ASP A 89 -10.73 -6.71 -7.08
CA ASP A 89 -11.99 -6.03 -7.34
C ASP A 89 -11.69 -4.54 -7.63
N ASP A 90 -11.80 -4.14 -8.90
CA ASP A 90 -11.52 -2.78 -9.34
C ASP A 90 -12.66 -1.79 -9.04
N THR A 91 -13.78 -2.29 -8.58
CA THR A 91 -14.97 -1.47 -8.31
C THR A 91 -14.95 -0.83 -6.91
N ILE A 92 -14.08 -1.30 -6.02
CA ILE A 92 -14.06 -0.79 -4.64
C ILE A 92 -13.26 0.48 -4.46
N ALA A 93 -12.27 0.74 -5.34
CA ALA A 93 -11.47 1.96 -5.27
C ALA A 93 -12.30 3.17 -5.70
N ASP A 94 -12.34 4.21 -4.87
CA ASP A 94 -12.96 5.48 -5.23
C ASP A 94 -12.06 6.27 -6.18
N THR A 95 -10.73 6.11 -6.04
CA THR A 95 -9.71 6.76 -6.88
C THR A 95 -8.51 5.84 -7.05
N THR A 96 -7.84 5.93 -8.18
CA THR A 96 -6.54 5.29 -8.43
C THR A 96 -5.51 6.38 -8.76
N LEU A 97 -4.40 6.41 -8.04
CA LEU A 97 -3.27 7.30 -8.30
C LEU A 97 -2.11 6.52 -8.93
N ILE A 98 -1.42 7.17 -9.85
CA ILE A 98 -0.19 6.66 -10.45
C ILE A 98 0.99 7.31 -9.75
N ILE A 99 1.85 6.50 -9.14
CA ILE A 99 2.98 6.96 -8.36
C ILE A 99 4.24 6.95 -9.22
N ASP A 100 4.88 8.12 -9.33
CA ASP A 100 6.21 8.24 -9.91
C ASP A 100 7.22 7.52 -9.01
N SER A 101 7.72 6.39 -9.48
CA SER A 101 8.65 5.54 -8.74
C SER A 101 10.06 6.16 -8.61
N SER A 102 10.40 7.19 -9.38
CA SER A 102 11.71 7.86 -9.33
C SER A 102 11.95 8.61 -8.01
N GLY A 103 10.89 9.15 -7.38
CA GLY A 103 10.97 9.89 -6.12
C GLY A 103 11.07 9.02 -4.86
N VAL A 104 10.92 7.71 -4.97
CA VAL A 104 10.79 6.79 -3.83
C VAL A 104 12.03 6.77 -2.94
N PHE A 105 13.23 6.79 -3.53
CA PHE A 105 14.49 6.74 -2.76
C PHE A 105 14.76 8.03 -1.98
N ASP A 106 14.32 9.17 -2.50
CA ASP A 106 14.42 10.45 -1.79
C ASP A 106 13.48 10.48 -0.57
N ILE A 107 12.29 9.90 -0.68
CA ILE A 107 11.39 9.73 0.47
C ILE A 107 12.00 8.80 1.50
N ILE A 108 12.56 7.65 1.12
CA ILE A 108 13.24 6.74 2.06
C ILE A 108 14.34 7.50 2.82
N ARG A 109 15.19 8.24 2.09
CA ARG A 109 16.28 9.02 2.71
C ARG A 109 15.72 10.06 3.68
N SER A 110 14.75 10.85 3.26
CA SER A 110 14.14 11.92 4.06
C SER A 110 13.52 11.38 5.36
N ILE A 111 12.68 10.35 5.26
CA ILE A 111 12.01 9.72 6.42
C ILE A 111 13.03 9.06 7.36
N SER A 112 14.07 8.43 6.83
CA SER A 112 15.12 7.82 7.64
C SER A 112 15.88 8.86 8.48
N ILE A 113 16.13 10.04 7.92
CA ILE A 113 16.87 11.12 8.59
C ILE A 113 15.98 11.86 9.60
N HIS A 114 14.78 12.24 9.22
CA HIS A 114 13.93 13.13 10.02
C HIS A 114 13.07 12.40 11.03
N GLU A 115 12.56 11.21 10.64
CA GLU A 115 11.63 10.43 11.47
C GLU A 115 12.26 9.15 12.03
N ARG A 116 13.49 8.80 11.61
CA ARG A 116 14.18 7.56 11.99
C ARG A 116 13.40 6.29 11.64
N LEU A 117 12.59 6.37 10.60
CA LEU A 117 11.84 5.25 10.06
C LEU A 117 12.53 4.72 8.81
N PHE A 118 12.89 3.44 8.85
CA PHE A 118 13.57 2.75 7.74
C PHE A 118 12.55 1.94 6.96
N ILE A 119 11.82 2.60 6.07
CA ILE A 119 10.73 2.01 5.29
C ILE A 119 11.24 1.41 3.98
N SER A 120 10.56 0.39 3.48
CA SER A 120 10.82 -0.24 2.19
C SER A 120 10.43 0.65 1.00
N PRO A 121 10.88 0.35 -0.23
CA PRO A 121 10.46 1.07 -1.43
C PRO A 121 8.94 1.11 -1.62
N SER A 122 8.25 -0.02 -1.38
CA SER A 122 6.78 -0.06 -1.46
C SER A 122 6.11 0.77 -0.35
N GLY A 123 6.70 0.79 0.85
CA GLY A 123 6.24 1.65 1.95
C GLY A 123 6.40 3.14 1.63
N ALA A 124 7.54 3.53 1.01
CA ALA A 124 7.77 4.91 0.58
C ALA A 124 6.81 5.34 -0.53
N ALA A 125 6.52 4.46 -1.49
CA ALA A 125 5.52 4.72 -2.52
C ALA A 125 4.10 4.88 -1.93
N ASN A 126 3.75 4.08 -0.93
CA ASN A 126 2.50 4.25 -0.18
C ASN A 126 2.44 5.61 0.52
N LEU A 127 3.55 6.03 1.12
CA LEU A 127 3.64 7.34 1.77
C LEU A 127 3.52 8.48 0.76
N LEU A 128 4.16 8.39 -0.42
CA LEU A 128 3.99 9.37 -1.51
C LEU A 128 2.52 9.53 -1.88
N GLY A 129 1.81 8.42 -2.11
CA GLY A 129 0.38 8.46 -2.40
C GLY A 129 -0.45 9.08 -1.28
N ALA A 130 -0.12 8.77 -0.01
CA ALA A 130 -0.80 9.37 1.14
C ALA A 130 -0.53 10.89 1.24
N LEU A 131 0.70 11.35 0.96
CA LEU A 131 1.06 12.77 0.92
C LEU A 131 0.35 13.50 -0.24
N GLU A 132 0.21 12.86 -1.40
CA GLU A 132 -0.56 13.42 -2.51
C GLU A 132 -2.03 13.62 -2.12
N VAL A 133 -2.66 12.63 -1.51
CA VAL A 133 -4.03 12.76 -0.98
C VAL A 133 -4.10 13.88 0.07
N ALA A 134 -3.14 13.94 1.00
CA ALA A 134 -3.10 14.98 2.03
C ALA A 134 -3.02 16.40 1.45
N SER A 135 -2.33 16.57 0.32
CA SER A 135 -2.23 17.87 -0.35
C SER A 135 -3.55 18.35 -0.97
N GLN A 136 -4.49 17.46 -1.21
CA GLN A 136 -5.76 17.73 -1.90
C GLN A 136 -6.93 17.91 -0.95
N ILE A 137 -6.79 17.54 0.32
CA ILE A 137 -7.87 17.63 1.32
C ILE A 137 -7.56 18.70 2.38
N LYS A 138 -8.60 19.26 2.98
CA LYS A 138 -8.44 20.27 4.04
C LYS A 138 -8.24 19.66 5.41
N GLU A 139 -8.90 18.53 5.66
CA GLU A 139 -8.88 17.80 6.93
C GLU A 139 -9.20 16.33 6.69
N GLY A 140 -8.72 15.45 7.56
CA GLY A 140 -8.99 14.03 7.51
C GLY A 140 -7.87 13.20 8.12
N ASP A 141 -8.21 11.98 8.49
CA ASP A 141 -7.29 10.98 8.98
C ASP A 141 -6.97 10.00 7.84
N ILE A 142 -5.76 10.11 7.29
CA ILE A 142 -5.28 9.25 6.20
C ILE A 142 -4.46 8.11 6.79
N VAL A 143 -4.80 6.88 6.42
CA VAL A 143 -4.03 5.69 6.81
C VAL A 143 -3.44 5.03 5.57
N THR A 144 -2.16 4.68 5.66
CA THR A 144 -1.47 3.88 4.66
C THR A 144 -0.71 2.72 5.32
N THR A 145 -0.19 1.79 4.53
CA THR A 145 0.51 0.60 5.03
C THR A 145 2.01 0.68 4.78
N LEU A 146 2.79 0.34 5.80
CA LEU A 146 4.24 0.12 5.70
C LEU A 146 4.47 -1.38 5.95
N ALA A 147 4.49 -2.16 4.87
CA ALA A 147 4.44 -3.61 4.94
C ALA A 147 5.71 -4.25 5.51
N ASP A 148 6.86 -3.61 5.31
CA ASP A 148 8.16 -4.08 5.75
C ASP A 148 9.18 -2.95 5.87
N THR A 149 10.41 -3.30 6.22
CA THR A 149 11.48 -2.35 6.53
C THR A 149 12.64 -2.44 5.54
N LEU A 150 13.45 -1.39 5.48
CA LEU A 150 14.55 -1.23 4.54
C LEU A 150 15.67 -2.27 4.72
N ASP A 151 15.79 -2.89 5.87
CA ASP A 151 16.81 -3.92 6.16
C ASP A 151 16.70 -5.16 5.26
N ARG A 152 15.54 -5.39 4.65
CA ARG A 152 15.34 -6.45 3.65
C ARG A 152 15.88 -6.09 2.26
N TYR A 153 16.20 -4.83 2.01
CA TYR A 153 16.55 -4.26 0.70
C TYR A 153 17.99 -3.74 0.71
N GLN A 154 18.95 -4.65 0.82
CA GLN A 154 20.37 -4.29 0.99
C GLN A 154 20.93 -3.46 -0.15
N GLU A 155 20.54 -3.74 -1.40
CA GLU A 155 21.00 -2.97 -2.57
C GLU A 155 20.46 -1.54 -2.53
N VAL A 156 19.19 -1.36 -2.22
CA VAL A 156 18.56 -0.04 -2.06
C VAL A 156 19.21 0.73 -0.89
N ARG A 157 19.47 0.05 0.23
CA ARG A 157 20.17 0.64 1.36
C ARG A 157 21.57 1.11 0.99
N LYS A 158 22.31 0.30 0.24
CA LYS A 158 23.65 0.64 -0.27
C LYS A 158 23.59 1.83 -1.24
N GLU A 159 22.62 1.88 -2.12
CA GLU A 159 22.43 2.98 -3.06
C GLU A 159 22.09 4.30 -2.34
N ILE A 160 21.20 4.25 -1.34
CA ILE A 160 20.74 5.45 -0.63
C ILE A 160 21.80 5.96 0.37
N PHE A 161 22.47 5.08 1.12
CA PHE A 161 23.32 5.43 2.26
C PHE A 161 24.81 5.07 2.09
N GLY A 162 25.16 4.31 1.06
CA GLY A 162 26.55 3.86 0.85
C GLY A 162 27.02 2.76 1.79
N ILE A 163 26.11 2.06 2.50
CA ILE A 163 26.42 1.08 3.56
C ILE A 163 25.67 -0.23 3.35
#